data_f9c380aac1ab04bdd14237c1e4511d2d
#
_entry.id   f9c380aac1ab04bdd14237c1e4511d2d
#
_cell.length_a   1.000
_cell.length_b   1.000
_cell.length_c   1.000
_cell.angle_alpha   90.00
_cell.angle_beta   90.00
_cell.angle_gamma   90.00
#
_symmetry.space_group_name_H-M   'P 1'
#
loop_
_entity.id
_entity.type
_entity.pdbx_description
1 polymer ?
#
loop_
_entity_poly.entity_id
_entity_poly.type
_entity_poly.pdbx_seq_one_letter_code
_entity_poly.pdbx_strand_id
1 'polypeptide(L)'
;MFTKRETDMNFKKLAVMTALVAGVGAPAMAELVFPSLSYRTGPYGANGTEWADGYMDYFTLINERDGGIGGELVRMIECETAYNTEKGVECYEATRGEGSLLYQPLSTGITYQIIPRTETDQIPMLTSGYGRTSAADGATFPWVFNYPANYWNGASAAVNHARDMEGGSLEGKTIALVYHNSAYGKEPIRTLEVLAEQQGFNLTLIPVDHPGQEQASQWLQIRRERPDFVIMYGWGVMSAVAIQEAANIGFPMDRFIGIWWSGSENDVTPVGAGADGYKALTYH
;
A
#
# COMPACT_ATOMS: atom_id res chain seq x y z
N MET A 1 15.70 -97.44 42.21
CA MET A 1 16.73 -96.73 42.93
C MET A 1 17.44 -95.77 41.89
N PHE A 2 16.86 -94.70 41.64
CA PHE A 2 17.37 -93.71 40.70
C PHE A 2 17.19 -92.28 41.26
N THR A 3 18.30 -91.65 41.49
CA THR A 3 18.40 -90.31 42.02
C THR A 3 18.14 -89.28 40.92
N LYS A 4 17.23 -88.40 41.19
CA LYS A 4 16.86 -87.30 40.36
C LYS A 4 17.85 -86.14 40.56
N ARG A 5 18.56 -85.75 39.54
CA ARG A 5 19.38 -84.49 39.52
C ARG A 5 18.45 -83.34 39.08
N GLU A 6 18.27 -82.43 39.95
CA GLU A 6 17.70 -81.12 39.66
C GLU A 6 18.77 -80.26 38.98
N THR A 7 18.47 -79.80 37.80
CA THR A 7 19.32 -78.78 37.12
C THR A 7 18.75 -77.41 37.43
N ASP A 8 19.44 -76.72 38.28
CA ASP A 8 19.19 -75.30 38.52
C ASP A 8 19.47 -74.49 37.23
N MET A 9 18.43 -73.90 36.67
CA MET A 9 18.53 -72.99 35.55
C MET A 9 18.54 -71.54 36.09
N ASN A 10 19.75 -70.99 36.17
CA ASN A 10 19.99 -69.60 36.51
C ASN A 10 19.41 -68.69 35.47
N PHE A 11 18.24 -68.11 35.73
CA PHE A 11 17.70 -67.02 35.00
C PHE A 11 18.52 -65.76 35.26
N LYS A 12 19.55 -65.52 34.47
CA LYS A 12 20.23 -64.20 34.44
C LYS A 12 19.24 -63.17 33.96
N LYS A 13 19.03 -62.20 34.85
CA LYS A 13 18.21 -61.02 34.63
C LYS A 13 18.58 -60.31 33.34
N LEU A 14 17.77 -60.45 32.30
CA LEU A 14 17.86 -59.65 31.09
C LEU A 14 17.31 -58.26 31.47
N ALA A 15 18.19 -57.33 31.83
CA ALA A 15 17.87 -55.93 32.00
C ALA A 15 17.54 -55.36 30.63
N VAL A 16 16.27 -55.21 30.31
CA VAL A 16 15.77 -54.42 29.20
C VAL A 16 16.07 -52.96 29.51
N MET A 17 17.16 -52.46 28.93
CA MET A 17 17.48 -51.04 28.93
C MET A 17 16.54 -50.40 27.91
N THR A 18 15.37 -49.90 28.40
CA THR A 18 14.52 -49.05 27.59
C THR A 18 15.22 -47.71 27.45
N ALA A 19 15.90 -47.52 26.31
CA ALA A 19 16.42 -46.21 25.92
C ALA A 19 15.22 -45.29 25.72
N LEU A 20 14.98 -44.39 26.69
CA LEU A 20 14.13 -43.20 26.50
C LEU A 20 14.85 -42.35 25.46
N VAL A 21 14.46 -42.49 24.20
CA VAL A 21 14.76 -41.49 23.19
C VAL A 21 13.91 -40.27 23.60
N ALA A 22 14.47 -39.40 24.43
CA ALA A 22 13.98 -38.04 24.56
C ALA A 22 14.08 -37.45 23.17
N GLY A 23 12.98 -37.47 22.43
CA GLY A 23 12.85 -36.67 21.23
C GLY A 23 13.07 -35.23 21.64
N VAL A 24 14.25 -34.71 21.38
CA VAL A 24 14.47 -33.26 21.37
C VAL A 24 13.60 -32.79 20.21
N GLY A 25 12.33 -32.49 20.53
CA GLY A 25 11.50 -31.71 19.62
C GLY A 25 12.32 -30.48 19.31
N ALA A 26 12.74 -30.29 18.06
CA ALA A 26 13.28 -29.03 17.63
C ALA A 26 12.31 -27.96 18.13
N PRO A 27 12.77 -26.92 18.81
CA PRO A 27 11.87 -25.84 19.20
C PRO A 27 11.15 -25.43 17.93
N ALA A 28 9.81 -25.42 17.93
CA ALA A 28 9.04 -24.82 16.86
C ALA A 28 9.60 -23.42 16.76
N MET A 29 10.31 -23.11 15.66
CA MET A 29 10.79 -21.76 15.43
C MET A 29 9.55 -20.89 15.41
N ALA A 30 9.50 -19.90 16.29
CA ALA A 30 8.44 -18.92 16.25
C ALA A 30 8.51 -18.24 14.88
N GLU A 31 7.37 -18.06 14.24
CA GLU A 31 7.30 -17.36 12.97
C GLU A 31 6.69 -15.99 13.21
N LEU A 32 7.29 -14.98 12.59
CA LEU A 32 6.74 -13.63 12.54
C LEU A 32 5.72 -13.56 11.42
N VAL A 33 4.45 -13.39 11.74
CA VAL A 33 3.37 -13.46 10.74
C VAL A 33 3.04 -12.06 10.23
N PHE A 34 3.16 -11.88 8.92
CA PHE A 34 2.80 -10.63 8.23
C PHE A 34 1.76 -10.92 7.12
N PRO A 35 0.47 -10.59 7.34
CA PRO A 35 -0.50 -10.62 6.27
C PRO A 35 -0.24 -9.56 5.21
N SER A 36 -0.38 -9.94 3.94
CA SER A 36 -0.35 -9.07 2.77
C SER A 36 -1.74 -9.03 2.14
N LEU A 37 -2.42 -7.91 2.26
CA LEU A 37 -3.71 -7.68 1.61
C LEU A 37 -3.45 -7.15 0.21
N SER A 38 -3.16 -8.04 -0.72
CA SER A 38 -2.80 -7.70 -2.10
C SER A 38 -4.02 -7.61 -3.02
N TYR A 39 -3.78 -7.15 -4.25
CA TYR A 39 -4.76 -7.21 -5.35
C TYR A 39 -4.04 -7.55 -6.65
N ARG A 40 -3.99 -8.85 -6.96
CA ARG A 40 -3.39 -9.39 -8.19
C ARG A 40 -4.38 -9.44 -9.34
N THR A 41 -5.66 -9.25 -9.05
CA THR A 41 -6.75 -9.29 -10.02
C THR A 41 -7.53 -7.98 -10.06
N GLY A 42 -8.40 -7.83 -11.07
CA GLY A 42 -9.19 -6.62 -11.25
C GLY A 42 -8.45 -5.49 -11.96
N PRO A 43 -9.04 -4.29 -12.02
CA PRO A 43 -8.53 -3.17 -12.80
C PRO A 43 -7.13 -2.66 -12.42
N TYR A 44 -6.71 -2.94 -11.19
CA TYR A 44 -5.43 -2.50 -10.63
C TYR A 44 -4.45 -3.65 -10.45
N GLY A 45 -4.79 -4.86 -10.94
CA GLY A 45 -3.99 -6.06 -10.75
C GLY A 45 -2.56 -5.96 -11.26
N ALA A 46 -2.31 -5.23 -12.33
CA ALA A 46 -0.95 -5.02 -12.86
C ALA A 46 -0.04 -4.37 -11.80
N ASN A 47 -0.48 -3.25 -11.22
CA ASN A 47 0.29 -2.55 -10.18
C ASN A 47 0.34 -3.34 -8.87
N GLY A 48 -0.78 -3.97 -8.49
CA GLY A 48 -0.88 -4.76 -7.25
C GLY A 48 0.00 -6.00 -7.27
N THR A 49 0.16 -6.65 -8.43
CA THR A 49 1.03 -7.82 -8.59
C THR A 49 2.50 -7.45 -8.39
N GLU A 50 2.98 -6.41 -9.06
CA GLU A 50 4.37 -5.95 -8.93
C GLU A 50 4.72 -5.58 -7.49
N TRP A 51 3.80 -4.88 -6.81
CA TRP A 51 3.98 -4.52 -5.42
C TRP A 51 4.00 -5.75 -4.50
N ALA A 52 3.06 -6.68 -4.69
CA ALA A 52 2.97 -7.90 -3.88
C ALA A 52 4.20 -8.79 -4.07
N ASP A 53 4.68 -8.94 -5.30
CA ASP A 53 5.88 -9.71 -5.60
C ASP A 53 7.10 -9.11 -4.90
N GLY A 54 7.33 -7.79 -5.02
CA GLY A 54 8.44 -7.13 -4.36
C GLY A 54 8.38 -7.27 -2.82
N TYR A 55 7.18 -7.21 -2.25
CA TYR A 55 6.99 -7.37 -0.80
C TYR A 55 7.28 -8.81 -0.34
N MET A 56 6.78 -9.81 -1.08
CA MET A 56 7.02 -11.22 -0.80
C MET A 56 8.50 -11.61 -1.00
N ASP A 57 9.12 -11.14 -2.08
CA ASP A 57 10.52 -11.39 -2.42
C ASP A 57 11.45 -10.81 -1.36
N TYR A 58 11.15 -9.62 -0.86
CA TYR A 58 11.95 -9.01 0.19
C TYR A 58 11.98 -9.85 1.46
N PHE A 59 10.86 -10.36 1.93
CA PHE A 59 10.83 -11.23 3.11
C PHE A 59 11.40 -12.62 2.85
N THR A 60 11.28 -13.13 1.63
CA THR A 60 12.00 -14.34 1.22
C THR A 60 13.51 -14.12 1.30
N LEU A 61 14.00 -13.00 0.80
CA LEU A 61 15.41 -12.63 0.90
C LEU A 61 15.87 -12.51 2.37
N ILE A 62 15.10 -11.86 3.23
CA ILE A 62 15.41 -11.75 4.67
C ILE A 62 15.50 -13.13 5.32
N ASN A 63 14.57 -14.03 5.01
CA ASN A 63 14.60 -15.40 5.54
C ASN A 63 15.83 -16.18 5.08
N GLU A 64 16.15 -16.12 3.79
CA GLU A 64 17.25 -16.89 3.21
C GLU A 64 18.63 -16.32 3.53
N ARG A 65 18.76 -14.99 3.48
CA ARG A 65 20.04 -14.33 3.68
C ARG A 65 20.40 -14.15 5.16
N ASP A 66 19.39 -13.74 5.97
CA ASP A 66 19.61 -13.27 7.34
C ASP A 66 19.08 -14.25 8.41
N GLY A 67 18.38 -15.32 7.99
CA GLY A 67 17.74 -16.27 8.91
C GLY A 67 16.51 -15.67 9.59
N GLY A 68 15.82 -14.74 8.92
CA GLY A 68 14.65 -14.03 9.42
C GLY A 68 14.99 -12.74 10.16
N ILE A 69 14.08 -12.26 10.97
CA ILE A 69 14.21 -11.04 11.78
C ILE A 69 14.51 -11.46 13.20
N GLY A 70 15.70 -11.11 13.71
CA GLY A 70 16.11 -11.49 15.07
C GLY A 70 16.28 -13.01 15.27
N GLY A 71 16.43 -13.79 14.19
CA GLY A 71 16.53 -15.24 14.21
C GLY A 71 15.17 -15.97 14.09
N GLU A 72 14.08 -15.24 13.89
CA GLU A 72 12.75 -15.79 13.66
C GLU A 72 12.36 -15.60 12.18
N LEU A 73 11.89 -16.68 11.54
CA LEU A 73 11.48 -16.61 10.13
C LEU A 73 10.20 -15.80 9.97
N VAL A 74 10.10 -15.09 8.86
CA VAL A 74 8.88 -14.38 8.48
C VAL A 74 7.98 -15.31 7.68
N ARG A 75 6.74 -15.45 8.10
CA ARG A 75 5.67 -16.13 7.37
C ARG A 75 4.70 -15.11 6.80
N MET A 76 4.65 -15.02 5.48
CA MET A 76 3.71 -14.17 4.78
C MET A 76 2.38 -14.90 4.56
N ILE A 77 1.26 -14.22 4.78
CA ILE A 77 -0.08 -14.72 4.45
C ILE A 77 -0.67 -13.76 3.42
N GLU A 78 -0.67 -14.15 2.16
CA GLU A 78 -1.28 -13.33 1.12
C GLU A 78 -2.79 -13.56 1.06
N CYS A 79 -3.57 -12.47 1.02
CA CYS A 79 -5.01 -12.50 0.84
C CYS A 79 -5.43 -11.53 -0.26
N GLU A 80 -6.10 -12.08 -1.29
CA GLU A 80 -6.51 -11.35 -2.50
C GLU A 80 -7.75 -10.50 -2.27
N THR A 81 -7.62 -9.19 -2.40
CA THR A 81 -8.70 -8.22 -2.19
C THR A 81 -9.34 -7.73 -3.48
N ALA A 82 -8.73 -7.92 -4.65
CA ALA A 82 -9.13 -7.31 -5.92
C ALA A 82 -9.35 -5.78 -5.82
N TYR A 83 -8.64 -5.10 -4.91
CA TYR A 83 -8.83 -3.68 -4.57
C TYR A 83 -10.25 -3.36 -4.06
N ASN A 84 -10.98 -4.36 -3.57
CA ASN A 84 -12.33 -4.21 -3.05
C ASN A 84 -12.30 -4.07 -1.52
N THR A 85 -12.99 -3.05 -1.01
CA THR A 85 -12.96 -2.70 0.42
C THR A 85 -13.57 -3.79 1.30
N GLU A 86 -14.66 -4.43 0.87
CA GLU A 86 -15.34 -5.50 1.63
C GLU A 86 -14.44 -6.73 1.73
N LYS A 87 -13.85 -7.16 0.61
CA LYS A 87 -12.87 -8.25 0.59
C LYS A 87 -11.64 -7.94 1.45
N GLY A 88 -11.19 -6.69 1.46
CA GLY A 88 -10.11 -6.26 2.34
C GLY A 88 -10.43 -6.46 3.82
N VAL A 89 -11.65 -6.15 4.23
CA VAL A 89 -12.14 -6.43 5.60
C VAL A 89 -12.23 -7.93 5.87
N GLU A 90 -12.74 -8.72 4.91
CA GLU A 90 -12.77 -10.18 5.01
C GLU A 90 -11.37 -10.77 5.17
N CYS A 91 -10.39 -10.29 4.39
CA CYS A 91 -8.99 -10.68 4.51
C CYS A 91 -8.41 -10.37 5.90
N TYR A 92 -8.70 -9.19 6.44
CA TYR A 92 -8.30 -8.83 7.80
C TYR A 92 -8.88 -9.80 8.83
N GLU A 93 -10.20 -10.03 8.80
CA GLU A 93 -10.87 -10.94 9.75
C GLU A 93 -10.37 -12.38 9.64
N ALA A 94 -10.05 -12.84 8.43
CA ALA A 94 -9.54 -14.19 8.21
C ALA A 94 -8.11 -14.39 8.73
N THR A 95 -7.29 -13.33 8.75
CA THR A 95 -5.86 -13.46 9.05
C THR A 95 -5.45 -12.92 10.43
N ARG A 96 -6.26 -12.05 11.07
CA ARG A 96 -5.89 -11.45 12.36
C ARG A 96 -5.66 -12.46 13.50
N GLY A 97 -6.31 -13.63 13.45
CA GLY A 97 -6.16 -14.71 14.42
C GLY A 97 -4.90 -15.57 14.22
N GLU A 98 -4.15 -15.38 13.14
CA GLU A 98 -2.96 -16.17 12.79
C GLU A 98 -1.68 -15.73 13.51
N GLY A 99 -1.78 -14.82 14.48
CA GLY A 99 -0.63 -14.21 15.14
C GLY A 99 -0.04 -13.04 14.36
N SER A 100 -0.86 -12.36 13.59
CA SER A 100 -0.47 -11.23 12.73
C SER A 100 0.15 -10.09 13.55
N LEU A 101 1.35 -9.67 13.17
CA LEU A 101 2.11 -8.64 13.87
C LEU A 101 1.93 -7.24 13.27
N LEU A 102 1.59 -7.16 11.98
CA LEU A 102 1.51 -5.91 11.25
C LEU A 102 0.58 -6.08 10.05
N TYR A 103 -0.20 -5.05 9.73
CA TYR A 103 -0.98 -5.00 8.49
C TYR A 103 -0.50 -3.90 7.54
N GLN A 104 -0.47 -4.24 6.26
CA GLN A 104 -0.37 -3.29 5.14
C GLN A 104 -1.58 -3.51 4.21
N PRO A 105 -2.67 -2.72 4.34
CA PRO A 105 -3.90 -2.94 3.58
C PRO A 105 -3.82 -2.62 2.09
N LEU A 106 -2.78 -1.93 1.64
CA LEU A 106 -2.49 -1.49 0.26
C LEU A 106 -3.67 -0.78 -0.43
N SER A 107 -4.57 -0.20 0.34
CA SER A 107 -5.71 0.57 -0.13
C SER A 107 -6.18 1.54 0.95
N THR A 108 -6.39 2.81 0.57
CA THR A 108 -6.95 3.82 1.49
C THR A 108 -8.37 3.44 1.92
N GLY A 109 -9.19 2.92 1.02
CA GLY A 109 -10.55 2.46 1.35
C GLY A 109 -10.55 1.34 2.39
N ILE A 110 -9.69 0.34 2.22
CA ILE A 110 -9.52 -0.77 3.16
C ILE A 110 -8.98 -0.24 4.49
N THR A 111 -7.98 0.64 4.45
CA THR A 111 -7.40 1.29 5.65
C THR A 111 -8.49 1.93 6.50
N TYR A 112 -9.37 2.73 5.93
CA TYR A 112 -10.47 3.38 6.66
C TYR A 112 -11.37 2.38 7.40
N GLN A 113 -11.64 1.24 6.80
CA GLN A 113 -12.50 0.21 7.41
C GLN A 113 -11.81 -0.60 8.50
N ILE A 114 -10.48 -0.77 8.40
CA ILE A 114 -9.71 -1.57 9.36
C ILE A 114 -9.29 -0.73 10.58
N ILE A 115 -9.13 0.58 10.48
CA ILE A 115 -8.67 1.43 11.59
C ILE A 115 -9.37 1.13 12.94
N PRO A 116 -10.71 1.03 13.03
CA PRO A 116 -11.34 0.75 14.32
C PRO A 116 -11.01 -0.64 14.90
N ARG A 117 -10.60 -1.57 14.02
CA ARG A 117 -10.23 -2.93 14.41
C ARG A 117 -8.81 -3.00 14.95
N THR A 118 -7.88 -2.24 14.38
CA THR A 118 -6.48 -2.23 14.83
C THR A 118 -6.35 -1.80 16.29
N GLU A 119 -7.18 -0.87 16.72
CA GLU A 119 -7.21 -0.44 18.12
C GLU A 119 -7.72 -1.55 19.05
N THR A 120 -8.79 -2.24 18.65
CA THR A 120 -9.36 -3.37 19.43
C THR A 120 -8.41 -4.56 19.49
N ASP A 121 -7.81 -4.91 18.35
CA ASP A 121 -6.94 -6.09 18.22
C ASP A 121 -5.49 -5.78 18.62
N GLN A 122 -5.14 -4.51 18.81
CA GLN A 122 -3.79 -4.02 19.12
C GLN A 122 -2.74 -4.49 18.09
N ILE A 123 -3.13 -4.54 16.82
CA ILE A 123 -2.24 -4.89 15.70
C ILE A 123 -1.94 -3.61 14.93
N PRO A 124 -0.67 -3.20 14.83
CA PRO A 124 -0.30 -1.99 14.10
C PRO A 124 -0.61 -2.11 12.62
N MET A 125 -1.03 -0.99 12.04
CA MET A 125 -1.23 -0.84 10.61
C MET A 125 -0.24 0.16 10.05
N LEU A 126 0.51 -0.26 9.05
CA LEU A 126 1.51 0.55 8.38
C LEU A 126 1.00 0.92 6.98
N THR A 127 1.02 2.20 6.64
CA THR A 127 0.53 2.70 5.35
C THR A 127 1.65 3.45 4.63
N SER A 128 2.20 2.81 3.60
CA SER A 128 3.37 3.32 2.85
C SER A 128 2.96 4.33 1.80
N GLY A 129 2.80 5.60 2.20
CA GLY A 129 2.40 6.68 1.29
C GLY A 129 0.93 6.64 0.86
N TYR A 130 0.10 5.89 1.53
CA TYR A 130 -1.35 5.81 1.32
C TYR A 130 -2.08 5.79 2.67
N GLY A 131 -3.40 5.65 2.63
CA GLY A 131 -4.22 5.49 3.82
C GLY A 131 -4.85 6.79 4.30
N ARG A 132 -5.33 6.79 5.54
CA ARG A 132 -5.97 7.94 6.15
C ARG A 132 -4.91 8.93 6.66
N THR A 133 -4.81 10.10 6.03
CA THR A 133 -3.79 11.09 6.41
C THR A 133 -3.99 11.64 7.82
N SER A 134 -5.23 11.81 8.28
CA SER A 134 -5.49 12.26 9.66
C SER A 134 -5.01 11.28 10.73
N ALA A 135 -4.68 10.04 10.36
CA ALA A 135 -4.07 9.07 11.25
C ALA A 135 -2.59 9.41 11.61
N ALA A 136 -2.01 10.45 11.02
CA ALA A 136 -0.77 11.06 11.50
C ALA A 136 -0.90 11.62 12.93
N ASP A 137 -2.13 11.88 13.43
CA ASP A 137 -2.39 12.15 14.84
C ASP A 137 -2.37 10.84 15.64
N GLY A 138 -1.20 10.48 16.15
CA GLY A 138 -1.01 9.26 16.95
C GLY A 138 -1.74 9.26 18.31
N ALA A 139 -2.21 10.41 18.79
CA ALA A 139 -3.03 10.46 19.99
C ALA A 139 -4.46 9.93 19.72
N THR A 140 -4.97 10.18 18.51
CA THR A 140 -6.29 9.70 18.06
C THR A 140 -6.20 8.32 17.42
N PHE A 141 -5.09 7.99 16.77
CA PHE A 141 -4.89 6.74 16.01
C PHE A 141 -3.60 6.02 16.44
N PRO A 142 -3.52 5.50 17.67
CA PRO A 142 -2.26 4.99 18.24
C PRO A 142 -1.70 3.74 17.53
N TRP A 143 -2.50 3.07 16.71
CA TRP A 143 -2.14 1.84 16.00
C TRP A 143 -1.97 2.03 14.48
N VAL A 144 -1.96 3.28 13.97
CA VAL A 144 -1.83 3.55 12.54
C VAL A 144 -0.60 4.42 12.28
N PHE A 145 0.26 3.96 11.38
CA PHE A 145 1.54 4.60 11.09
C PHE A 145 1.64 4.93 9.60
N ASN A 146 1.58 6.23 9.28
CA ASN A 146 1.80 6.73 7.91
C ASN A 146 3.30 7.01 7.71
N TYR A 147 3.89 6.44 6.64
CA TYR A 147 5.28 6.74 6.24
C TYR A 147 5.45 6.55 4.74
N PRO A 148 6.49 7.08 4.09
CA PRO A 148 7.39 8.16 4.54
C PRO A 148 6.71 9.51 4.47
N ALA A 149 5.58 9.62 3.77
CA ALA A 149 4.76 10.82 3.63
C ALA A 149 3.27 10.44 3.54
N ASN A 150 2.41 11.43 3.65
CA ASN A 150 0.97 11.27 3.52
C ASN A 150 0.40 12.19 2.42
N TYR A 151 -0.88 12.05 2.10
CA TYR A 151 -1.50 12.79 1.00
C TYR A 151 -1.57 14.31 1.22
N TRP A 152 -1.60 14.79 2.46
CA TRP A 152 -1.53 16.22 2.72
C TRP A 152 -0.14 16.80 2.44
N ASN A 153 0.91 16.03 2.74
CA ASN A 153 2.27 16.40 2.35
C ASN A 153 2.41 16.46 0.83
N GLY A 154 1.87 15.46 0.11
CA GLY A 154 1.88 15.44 -1.35
C GLY A 154 1.13 16.64 -1.96
N ALA A 155 -0.06 16.95 -1.46
CA ALA A 155 -0.83 18.12 -1.91
C ALA A 155 -0.05 19.41 -1.70
N SER A 156 0.52 19.59 -0.50
CA SER A 156 1.32 20.77 -0.17
C SER A 156 2.58 20.89 -1.02
N ALA A 157 3.27 19.78 -1.30
CA ALA A 157 4.45 19.75 -2.16
C ALA A 157 4.12 20.14 -3.60
N ALA A 158 3.01 19.61 -4.16
CA ALA A 158 2.56 19.96 -5.49
C ALA A 158 2.20 21.45 -5.62
N VAL A 159 1.47 22.01 -4.65
CA VAL A 159 1.13 23.44 -4.63
C VAL A 159 2.39 24.31 -4.47
N ASN A 160 3.34 23.91 -3.61
CA ASN A 160 4.59 24.64 -3.45
C ASN A 160 5.41 24.64 -4.74
N HIS A 161 5.48 23.49 -5.45
CA HIS A 161 6.15 23.44 -6.75
C HIS A 161 5.47 24.35 -7.78
N ALA A 162 4.15 24.34 -7.87
CA ALA A 162 3.41 25.23 -8.75
C ALA A 162 3.68 26.71 -8.43
N ARG A 163 3.69 27.07 -7.13
CA ARG A 163 4.02 28.43 -6.67
C ARG A 163 5.43 28.84 -7.06
N ASP A 164 6.40 27.94 -6.90
CA ASP A 164 7.80 28.24 -7.24
C ASP A 164 7.97 28.46 -8.75
N MET A 165 7.23 27.70 -9.59
CA MET A 165 7.18 27.91 -11.05
C MET A 165 6.57 29.27 -11.43
N GLU A 166 5.66 29.82 -10.62
CA GLU A 166 5.03 31.14 -10.82
C GLU A 166 5.79 32.29 -10.13
N GLY A 167 7.03 32.05 -9.72
CA GLY A 167 7.85 33.09 -9.09
C GLY A 167 7.48 33.43 -7.66
N GLY A 168 6.79 32.56 -6.97
CA GLY A 168 6.49 32.66 -5.54
C GLY A 168 5.04 33.05 -5.18
N SER A 169 4.14 33.22 -6.17
CA SER A 169 2.72 33.55 -5.92
C SER A 169 1.80 32.73 -6.82
N LEU A 170 0.67 32.29 -6.23
CA LEU A 170 -0.43 31.65 -6.95
C LEU A 170 -1.69 32.54 -6.98
N GLU A 171 -1.60 33.78 -6.55
CA GLU A 171 -2.75 34.70 -6.51
C GLU A 171 -3.44 34.79 -7.88
N GLY A 172 -4.74 34.53 -7.92
CA GLY A 172 -5.55 34.54 -9.13
C GLY A 172 -5.34 33.37 -10.11
N LYS A 173 -4.40 32.47 -9.85
CA LYS A 173 -4.18 31.25 -10.64
C LYS A 173 -5.30 30.23 -10.44
N THR A 174 -5.41 29.28 -11.33
CA THR A 174 -6.37 28.17 -11.21
C THR A 174 -5.64 26.84 -11.21
N ILE A 175 -5.88 26.03 -10.20
CA ILE A 175 -5.38 24.65 -10.08
C ILE A 175 -6.56 23.71 -10.18
N ALA A 176 -6.49 22.73 -11.09
CA ALA A 176 -7.47 21.65 -11.18
C ALA A 176 -6.92 20.40 -10.48
N LEU A 177 -7.68 19.82 -9.56
CA LEU A 177 -7.42 18.51 -9.01
C LEU A 177 -8.19 17.46 -9.82
N VAL A 178 -7.49 16.64 -10.59
CA VAL A 178 -8.04 15.43 -11.23
C VAL A 178 -7.80 14.27 -10.26
N TYR A 179 -8.87 13.66 -9.76
CA TYR A 179 -8.72 12.70 -8.70
C TYR A 179 -9.60 11.46 -8.87
N HIS A 180 -9.07 10.32 -8.48
CA HIS A 180 -9.78 9.06 -8.37
C HIS A 180 -10.95 9.22 -7.40
N ASN A 181 -12.19 9.00 -7.86
CA ASN A 181 -13.39 9.21 -7.05
C ASN A 181 -13.58 8.11 -5.99
N SER A 182 -12.67 8.08 -5.02
CA SER A 182 -12.62 7.15 -3.90
C SER A 182 -12.11 7.83 -2.64
N ALA A 183 -12.06 7.11 -1.54
CA ALA A 183 -11.45 7.59 -0.29
C ALA A 183 -10.01 8.10 -0.53
N TYR A 184 -9.23 7.40 -1.36
CA TYR A 184 -7.87 7.79 -1.73
C TYR A 184 -7.81 9.17 -2.39
N GLY A 185 -8.50 9.34 -3.52
CA GLY A 185 -8.40 10.57 -4.31
C GLY A 185 -9.02 11.78 -3.64
N LYS A 186 -9.85 11.59 -2.61
CA LYS A 186 -10.47 12.65 -1.82
C LYS A 186 -9.61 13.15 -0.67
N GLU A 187 -8.57 12.42 -0.29
CA GLU A 187 -7.69 12.78 0.83
C GLU A 187 -7.07 14.19 0.73
N PRO A 188 -6.60 14.66 -0.45
CA PRO A 188 -5.97 15.98 -0.56
C PRO A 188 -6.96 17.15 -0.59
N ILE A 189 -8.27 16.91 -0.80
CA ILE A 189 -9.23 17.98 -1.11
C ILE A 189 -9.21 19.06 -0.03
N ARG A 190 -9.37 18.69 1.24
CA ARG A 190 -9.41 19.68 2.33
C ARG A 190 -8.12 20.48 2.45
N THR A 191 -6.97 19.84 2.23
CA THR A 191 -5.68 20.54 2.23
C THR A 191 -5.59 21.54 1.09
N LEU A 192 -6.01 21.14 -0.11
CA LEU A 192 -6.02 22.02 -1.28
C LEU A 192 -6.98 23.20 -1.13
N GLU A 193 -8.17 22.99 -0.53
CA GLU A 193 -9.10 24.08 -0.20
C GLU A 193 -8.48 25.11 0.75
N VAL A 194 -7.83 24.64 1.83
CA VAL A 194 -7.13 25.52 2.78
C VAL A 194 -5.98 26.26 2.11
N LEU A 195 -5.19 25.59 1.29
CA LEU A 195 -4.09 26.23 0.56
C LEU A 195 -4.61 27.21 -0.49
N ALA A 196 -5.73 26.94 -1.14
CA ALA A 196 -6.38 27.86 -2.08
C ALA A 196 -6.80 29.15 -1.38
N GLU A 197 -7.45 29.03 -0.22
CA GLU A 197 -7.83 30.19 0.60
C GLU A 197 -6.61 31.00 1.06
N GLN A 198 -5.54 30.31 1.50
CA GLN A 198 -4.33 30.97 2.03
C GLN A 198 -3.47 31.62 0.96
N GLN A 199 -3.41 31.05 -0.26
CA GLN A 199 -2.51 31.47 -1.33
C GLN A 199 -3.23 32.18 -2.49
N GLY A 200 -4.57 32.37 -2.41
CA GLY A 200 -5.36 33.14 -3.35
C GLY A 200 -5.56 32.48 -4.72
N PHE A 201 -5.40 31.16 -4.85
CA PHE A 201 -5.69 30.48 -6.10
C PHE A 201 -7.11 29.89 -6.12
N ASN A 202 -7.65 29.69 -7.34
CA ASN A 202 -8.92 29.01 -7.55
C ASN A 202 -8.71 27.52 -7.65
N LEU A 203 -9.47 26.72 -6.90
CA LEU A 203 -9.42 25.26 -6.96
C LEU A 203 -10.64 24.71 -7.72
N THR A 204 -10.38 23.88 -8.74
CA THR A 204 -11.42 23.11 -9.44
C THR A 204 -11.26 21.64 -9.11
N LEU A 205 -12.35 20.97 -8.71
CA LEU A 205 -12.38 19.56 -8.38
C LEU A 205 -12.97 18.74 -9.53
N ILE A 206 -12.18 17.81 -10.08
CA ILE A 206 -12.56 17.02 -11.25
C ILE A 206 -12.46 15.52 -10.90
N PRO A 207 -13.58 14.91 -10.44
CA PRO A 207 -13.62 13.49 -10.12
C PRO A 207 -13.54 12.62 -11.38
N VAL A 208 -12.83 11.51 -11.27
CA VAL A 208 -12.79 10.44 -12.27
C VAL A 208 -13.24 9.15 -11.60
N ASP A 209 -14.33 8.58 -12.09
CA ASP A 209 -14.84 7.32 -11.55
C ASP A 209 -13.91 6.17 -11.93
N HIS A 210 -13.68 5.27 -10.97
CA HIS A 210 -12.80 4.14 -11.22
C HIS A 210 -13.44 3.10 -12.16
N PRO A 211 -12.64 2.40 -12.97
CA PRO A 211 -11.17 2.36 -12.95
C PRO A 211 -10.46 3.53 -13.64
N GLY A 212 -11.17 4.51 -14.16
CA GLY A 212 -10.58 5.71 -14.73
C GLY A 212 -10.19 5.60 -16.21
N GLN A 213 -10.83 4.71 -16.96
CA GLN A 213 -10.62 4.57 -18.41
C GLN A 213 -11.38 5.63 -19.20
N GLU A 214 -12.53 6.09 -18.71
CA GLU A 214 -13.41 7.04 -19.38
C GLU A 214 -13.18 8.45 -18.79
N GLN A 215 -12.35 9.28 -19.45
CA GLN A 215 -11.99 10.61 -18.97
C GLN A 215 -12.22 11.75 -19.95
N ALA A 216 -12.77 11.46 -21.12
CA ALA A 216 -12.93 12.48 -22.17
C ALA A 216 -13.69 13.72 -21.71
N SER A 217 -14.74 13.55 -20.88
CA SER A 217 -15.53 14.68 -20.36
C SER A 217 -14.73 15.56 -19.40
N GLN A 218 -13.90 14.99 -18.54
CA GLN A 218 -13.03 15.69 -17.61
C GLN A 218 -11.98 16.53 -18.36
N TRP A 219 -11.37 15.94 -19.39
CA TRP A 219 -10.34 16.66 -20.17
C TRP A 219 -10.95 17.70 -21.11
N LEU A 220 -12.18 17.51 -21.59
CA LEU A 220 -12.92 18.60 -22.26
C LEU A 220 -13.24 19.75 -21.30
N GLN A 221 -13.55 19.48 -20.03
CA GLN A 221 -13.72 20.50 -19.01
C GLN A 221 -12.41 21.27 -18.78
N ILE A 222 -11.28 20.58 -18.59
CA ILE A 222 -9.94 21.18 -18.45
C ILE A 222 -9.59 22.06 -19.66
N ARG A 223 -9.85 21.58 -20.88
CA ARG A 223 -9.63 22.36 -22.10
C ARG A 223 -10.44 23.66 -22.14
N ARG A 224 -11.68 23.62 -21.64
CA ARG A 224 -12.56 24.80 -21.58
C ARG A 224 -12.14 25.78 -20.49
N GLU A 225 -11.82 25.26 -19.31
CA GLU A 225 -11.52 26.06 -18.13
C GLU A 225 -10.09 26.60 -18.12
N ARG A 226 -9.18 25.89 -18.80
CA ARG A 226 -7.76 26.26 -18.96
C ARG A 226 -7.08 26.56 -17.61
N PRO A 227 -7.07 25.62 -16.66
CA PRO A 227 -6.34 25.83 -15.42
C PRO A 227 -4.87 26.07 -15.67
N ASP A 228 -4.23 26.83 -14.81
CA ASP A 228 -2.77 27.08 -14.88
C ASP A 228 -1.99 25.79 -14.56
N PHE A 229 -2.51 24.97 -13.64
CA PHE A 229 -1.91 23.70 -13.25
C PHE A 229 -2.96 22.60 -13.11
N VAL A 230 -2.54 21.38 -13.35
CA VAL A 230 -3.29 20.16 -13.00
C VAL A 230 -2.50 19.39 -11.95
N ILE A 231 -3.13 19.05 -10.84
CA ILE A 231 -2.62 18.08 -9.88
C ILE A 231 -3.43 16.80 -10.02
N MET A 232 -2.78 15.65 -10.11
CA MET A 232 -3.45 14.37 -10.29
C MET A 232 -3.24 13.44 -9.11
N TYR A 233 -4.34 12.94 -8.57
CA TYR A 233 -4.39 11.82 -7.64
C TYR A 233 -5.02 10.62 -8.35
N GLY A 234 -4.25 10.04 -9.25
CA GLY A 234 -4.60 8.89 -10.08
C GLY A 234 -4.00 7.59 -9.57
N TRP A 235 -4.50 6.46 -10.08
CA TRP A 235 -3.98 5.14 -9.82
C TRP A 235 -4.22 4.21 -10.99
N GLY A 236 -3.21 3.41 -11.33
CA GLY A 236 -3.28 2.43 -12.39
C GLY A 236 -3.63 3.05 -13.75
N VAL A 237 -4.52 2.43 -14.49
CA VAL A 237 -4.93 2.85 -15.83
C VAL A 237 -5.40 4.31 -15.90
N MET A 238 -5.96 4.84 -14.83
CA MET A 238 -6.38 6.24 -14.75
C MET A 238 -5.24 7.20 -15.06
N SER A 239 -4.03 6.92 -14.55
CA SER A 239 -2.86 7.80 -14.72
C SER A 239 -2.43 7.88 -16.17
N ALA A 240 -2.25 6.74 -16.84
CA ALA A 240 -1.85 6.70 -18.25
C ALA A 240 -2.88 7.36 -19.16
N VAL A 241 -4.19 7.11 -18.92
CA VAL A 241 -5.28 7.75 -19.68
C VAL A 241 -5.30 9.25 -19.46
N ALA A 242 -5.14 9.72 -18.21
CA ALA A 242 -5.09 11.15 -17.92
C ALA A 242 -3.93 11.86 -18.63
N ILE A 243 -2.73 11.27 -18.62
CA ILE A 243 -1.56 11.82 -19.30
C ILE A 243 -1.79 11.85 -20.82
N GLN A 244 -2.37 10.78 -21.39
CA GLN A 244 -2.70 10.74 -22.82
C GLN A 244 -3.74 11.81 -23.20
N GLU A 245 -4.80 11.96 -22.40
CA GLU A 245 -5.83 12.97 -22.67
C GLU A 245 -5.31 14.39 -22.52
N ALA A 246 -4.42 14.64 -21.54
CA ALA A 246 -3.72 15.92 -21.42
C ALA A 246 -2.93 16.26 -22.69
N ALA A 247 -2.17 15.28 -23.20
CA ALA A 247 -1.41 15.44 -24.46
C ALA A 247 -2.35 15.69 -25.65
N ASN A 248 -3.46 14.96 -25.75
CA ASN A 248 -4.44 15.09 -26.82
C ASN A 248 -5.06 16.49 -26.90
N ILE A 249 -5.30 17.13 -25.74
CA ILE A 249 -5.85 18.51 -25.72
C ILE A 249 -4.76 19.59 -25.77
N GLY A 250 -3.47 19.21 -25.81
CA GLY A 250 -2.34 20.13 -25.82
C GLY A 250 -2.15 20.86 -24.48
N PHE A 251 -2.44 20.21 -23.36
CA PHE A 251 -2.15 20.79 -22.05
C PHE A 251 -0.64 20.86 -21.82
N PRO A 252 -0.10 21.96 -21.24
CA PRO A 252 1.33 22.07 -20.94
C PRO A 252 1.77 21.03 -19.92
N MET A 253 2.53 20.01 -20.36
CA MET A 253 2.85 18.86 -19.53
C MET A 253 3.76 19.21 -18.34
N ASP A 254 4.56 20.28 -18.44
CA ASP A 254 5.37 20.79 -17.33
C ASP A 254 4.53 21.41 -16.19
N ARG A 255 3.24 21.65 -16.43
CA ARG A 255 2.25 22.11 -15.47
C ARG A 255 1.29 21.02 -14.99
N PHE A 256 1.58 19.76 -15.34
CA PHE A 256 0.83 18.58 -14.91
C PHE A 256 1.65 17.79 -13.90
N ILE A 257 1.15 17.72 -12.64
CA ILE A 257 1.87 17.18 -11.50
C ILE A 257 1.08 16.01 -10.92
N GLY A 258 1.61 14.79 -11.02
CA GLY A 258 1.05 13.59 -10.41
C GLY A 258 1.52 13.40 -8.97
N ILE A 259 0.68 12.76 -8.15
CA ILE A 259 1.11 12.16 -6.89
C ILE A 259 2.04 10.98 -7.19
N TRP A 260 2.83 10.50 -6.23
CA TRP A 260 3.76 9.36 -6.41
C TRP A 260 3.13 8.09 -7.00
N TRP A 261 1.83 7.87 -6.83
CA TRP A 261 1.09 6.76 -7.48
C TRP A 261 0.81 6.97 -8.97
N SER A 262 1.12 8.11 -9.50
CA SER A 262 0.93 8.48 -10.90
C SER A 262 2.28 8.85 -11.56
N GLY A 263 3.38 8.27 -11.10
CA GLY A 263 4.73 8.59 -11.54
C GLY A 263 5.55 7.37 -11.97
N SER A 264 4.92 6.24 -12.23
CA SER A 264 5.62 5.07 -12.72
C SER A 264 5.91 5.17 -14.22
N GLU A 265 6.90 4.42 -14.69
CA GLU A 265 7.19 4.31 -16.12
C GLU A 265 5.99 3.78 -16.92
N ASN A 266 5.18 2.92 -16.30
CA ASN A 266 3.95 2.37 -16.88
C ASN A 266 2.90 3.45 -17.17
N ASP A 267 2.93 4.57 -16.46
CA ASP A 267 2.00 5.68 -16.68
C ASP A 267 2.36 6.52 -17.89
N VAL A 268 3.66 6.69 -18.19
CA VAL A 268 4.15 7.59 -19.23
C VAL A 268 4.56 6.86 -20.52
N THR A 269 5.05 5.63 -20.43
CA THR A 269 5.53 4.85 -21.58
C THR A 269 4.48 4.71 -22.69
N PRO A 270 3.18 4.46 -22.41
CA PRO A 270 2.17 4.37 -23.45
C PRO A 270 1.94 5.67 -24.23
N VAL A 271 2.24 6.81 -23.61
CA VAL A 271 2.05 8.16 -24.18
C VAL A 271 3.26 8.61 -24.99
N GLY A 272 4.44 8.09 -24.66
CA GLY A 272 5.70 8.43 -25.33
C GLY A 272 6.03 9.92 -25.22
N ALA A 273 6.47 10.54 -26.30
CA ALA A 273 6.86 11.97 -26.34
C ALA A 273 5.72 12.93 -25.95
N GLY A 274 4.46 12.48 -25.98
CA GLY A 274 3.34 13.28 -25.49
C GLY A 274 3.37 13.54 -23.99
N ALA A 275 4.11 12.73 -23.24
CA ALA A 275 4.30 12.90 -21.80
C ALA A 275 5.51 13.78 -21.42
N ASP A 276 6.27 14.26 -22.38
CA ASP A 276 7.48 15.05 -22.10
C ASP A 276 7.13 16.31 -21.30
N GLY A 277 7.78 16.46 -20.14
CA GLY A 277 7.53 17.53 -19.19
C GLY A 277 6.63 17.16 -18.02
N TYR A 278 5.83 16.08 -18.11
CA TYR A 278 5.03 15.59 -17.00
C TYR A 278 5.89 15.33 -15.75
N LYS A 279 5.37 15.70 -14.62
CA LYS A 279 6.07 15.56 -13.34
C LYS A 279 5.25 14.74 -12.38
N ALA A 280 5.93 13.97 -11.55
CA ALA A 280 5.30 13.30 -10.41
C ALA A 280 6.13 13.50 -9.15
N LEU A 281 5.45 13.51 -8.02
CA LEU A 281 6.12 13.53 -6.72
C LEU A 281 6.80 12.19 -6.46
N THR A 282 7.86 12.22 -5.68
CA THR A 282 8.59 11.03 -5.23
C THR A 282 8.97 11.18 -3.76
N TYR A 283 9.42 10.10 -3.14
CA TYR A 283 9.88 10.08 -1.75
C TYR A 283 11.40 10.30 -1.61
N HIS A 284 12.11 10.37 -2.73
CA HIS A 284 13.58 10.50 -2.80
C HIS A 284 14.02 11.47 -3.87
#